data_a46bb0f14aa3101c9504e808149936f9
#
_entry.id   a46bb0f14aa3101c9504e808149936f9
#
_cell.length_a   1.000
_cell.length_b   1.000
_cell.length_c   1.000
_cell.angle_alpha   90.00
_cell.angle_beta   90.00
_cell.angle_gamma   90.00
#
_symmetry.space_group_name_H-M   'P 1'
#
loop_
_entity.id
_entity.type
_entity.pdbx_description
1 polymer ?
#
loop_
_entity_poly.entity_id
_entity_poly.type
_entity_poly.pdbx_seq_one_letter_code
_entity_poly.pdbx_strand_id
1 'polypeptide(L)'
;MRLLICVICGLFLLAGEARADLSSSQARKAIQSMAGISLPSSSVRVSRTSSSTEGGEATAELALVFRATQHDGHWRLSEVRTGQDRWERLDLLAKALNFELPGDQCDAPAEFARTADVLALTTKRARCLVAGLFGISVPSDAVRIREVSPFGFSLGSSDASALISSLVQLDFRLARESRGWTVASVRSGDRDWIDVRGIAAAVDQSKRSMASDELSLIAQALDKYRSDRGFYVVSDKESVLVDHLSPTYLTRVIRVDPWHRPYQYEGQQTQYSLRSLGPDGKPNTGDDIVVKN
;
A
#
# COMPACT_ATOMS: atom_id res chain seq x y z
N MET A 1 -15.87 -67.15 -30.36
CA MET A 1 -15.14 -66.47 -29.27
C MET A 1 -14.55 -65.17 -29.78
N ARG A 2 -15.41 -64.25 -30.28
CA ARG A 2 -15.01 -62.92 -30.82
C ARG A 2 -16.22 -61.95 -30.75
N LEU A 3 -16.84 -61.74 -29.58
CA LEU A 3 -17.96 -60.81 -29.47
C LEU A 3 -18.16 -60.27 -28.05
N LEU A 4 -17.07 -60.16 -27.25
CA LEU A 4 -17.18 -59.70 -25.85
C LEU A 4 -16.12 -58.65 -25.45
N ILE A 5 -15.50 -57.95 -26.43
CA ILE A 5 -14.44 -56.94 -26.15
C ILE A 5 -14.85 -55.50 -26.50
N CYS A 6 -16.02 -55.27 -27.10
CA CYS A 6 -16.46 -53.92 -27.55
C CYS A 6 -17.39 -53.17 -26.59
N VAL A 7 -17.73 -53.69 -25.41
CA VAL A 7 -18.66 -53.00 -24.47
C VAL A 7 -17.95 -52.29 -23.31
N ILE A 8 -16.65 -52.47 -23.11
CA ILE A 8 -15.90 -51.84 -21.98
C ILE A 8 -15.20 -50.53 -22.39
N CYS A 9 -15.12 -50.18 -23.70
CA CYS A 9 -14.51 -48.90 -24.13
C CYS A 9 -15.48 -47.73 -24.25
N GLY A 10 -16.74 -47.88 -23.89
CA GLY A 10 -17.77 -46.83 -24.05
C GLY A 10 -18.13 -46.04 -22.77
N LEU A 11 -17.48 -46.28 -21.63
CA LEU A 11 -17.89 -45.70 -20.33
C LEU A 11 -16.82 -44.79 -19.67
N PHE A 12 -15.82 -44.34 -20.45
CA PHE A 12 -14.77 -43.45 -19.92
C PHE A 12 -14.75 -42.05 -20.56
N LEU A 13 -15.85 -41.53 -21.04
CA LEU A 13 -15.87 -40.18 -21.62
C LEU A 13 -17.13 -39.42 -21.22
N LEU A 14 -17.32 -39.22 -19.93
CA LEU A 14 -18.15 -38.14 -19.35
C LEU A 14 -17.81 -37.96 -17.87
N ALA A 15 -16.54 -37.99 -17.51
CA ALA A 15 -16.11 -37.22 -16.36
C ALA A 15 -16.04 -35.76 -16.83
N GLY A 16 -17.21 -35.14 -17.04
CA GLY A 16 -17.31 -33.70 -17.05
C GLY A 16 -16.62 -33.22 -15.76
N GLU A 17 -15.49 -32.58 -15.89
CA GLU A 17 -14.91 -31.86 -14.77
C GLU A 17 -16.03 -31.00 -14.20
N ALA A 18 -16.54 -31.37 -13.03
CA ALA A 18 -17.48 -30.55 -12.29
C ALA A 18 -16.76 -29.25 -12.04
N ARG A 19 -16.97 -28.27 -12.92
CA ARG A 19 -16.44 -26.91 -12.77
C ARG A 19 -17.05 -26.40 -11.48
N ALA A 20 -16.26 -26.41 -10.41
CA ALA A 20 -16.71 -25.91 -9.14
C ALA A 20 -16.97 -24.42 -9.29
N ASP A 21 -18.23 -24.05 -9.12
CA ASP A 21 -18.66 -22.66 -9.13
C ASP A 21 -17.91 -21.86 -8.07
N LEU A 22 -17.68 -20.56 -8.35
CA LEU A 22 -17.06 -19.65 -7.39
C LEU A 22 -17.99 -19.44 -6.20
N SER A 23 -17.66 -20.00 -5.06
CA SER A 23 -18.39 -19.76 -3.80
C SER A 23 -17.97 -18.44 -3.15
N SER A 24 -18.85 -17.87 -2.34
CA SER A 24 -18.55 -16.65 -1.57
C SER A 24 -17.35 -16.82 -0.62
N SER A 25 -17.11 -18.03 -0.11
CA SER A 25 -15.94 -18.32 0.74
C SER A 25 -14.64 -18.34 -0.07
N GLN A 26 -14.65 -18.88 -1.27
CA GLN A 26 -13.50 -18.86 -2.17
C GLN A 26 -13.19 -17.46 -2.67
N ALA A 27 -14.21 -16.68 -3.08
CA ALA A 27 -14.05 -15.28 -3.45
C ALA A 27 -13.46 -14.47 -2.29
N ARG A 28 -14.01 -14.63 -1.07
CA ARG A 28 -13.46 -13.97 0.12
C ARG A 28 -11.99 -14.29 0.34
N LYS A 29 -11.61 -15.57 0.30
CA LYS A 29 -10.22 -16.00 0.49
C LYS A 29 -9.29 -15.39 -0.57
N ALA A 30 -9.69 -15.38 -1.84
CA ALA A 30 -8.93 -14.77 -2.91
C ALA A 30 -8.75 -13.25 -2.73
N ILE A 31 -9.82 -12.54 -2.35
CA ILE A 31 -9.79 -11.09 -2.10
C ILE A 31 -8.89 -10.76 -0.90
N GLN A 32 -8.94 -11.55 0.17
CA GLN A 32 -8.09 -11.34 1.36
C GLN A 32 -6.60 -11.40 1.07
N SER A 33 -6.19 -12.19 0.08
CA SER A 33 -4.77 -12.43 -0.25
C SER A 33 -4.35 -11.86 -1.61
N MET A 34 -5.17 -11.00 -2.23
CA MET A 34 -4.84 -10.43 -3.54
C MET A 34 -3.60 -9.54 -3.49
N ALA A 35 -2.80 -9.56 -4.54
CA ALA A 35 -1.65 -8.65 -4.73
C ALA A 35 -0.69 -8.59 -3.51
N GLY A 36 -0.54 -9.70 -2.77
CA GLY A 36 0.34 -9.77 -1.61
C GLY A 36 -0.18 -9.09 -0.34
N ILE A 37 -1.43 -8.61 -0.33
CA ILE A 37 -2.08 -8.11 0.90
C ILE A 37 -2.55 -9.28 1.78
N SER A 38 -2.85 -8.99 3.05
CA SER A 38 -3.39 -9.97 4.00
C SER A 38 -4.48 -9.30 4.83
N LEU A 39 -5.68 -9.14 4.23
CA LEU A 39 -6.80 -8.54 4.94
C LEU A 39 -7.41 -9.51 5.96
N PRO A 40 -7.81 -9.01 7.16
CA PRO A 40 -8.56 -9.81 8.12
C PRO A 40 -9.86 -10.35 7.51
N SER A 41 -10.29 -11.54 7.93
CA SER A 41 -11.53 -12.15 7.41
C SER A 41 -12.77 -11.30 7.67
N SER A 42 -12.79 -10.56 8.78
CA SER A 42 -13.86 -9.62 9.12
C SER A 42 -13.93 -8.37 8.24
N SER A 43 -12.85 -8.08 7.48
CA SER A 43 -12.77 -6.90 6.62
C SER A 43 -13.33 -7.12 5.21
N VAL A 44 -13.75 -8.35 4.87
CA VAL A 44 -14.25 -8.69 3.53
C VAL A 44 -15.61 -9.35 3.63
N ARG A 45 -16.64 -8.69 3.08
CA ARG A 45 -18.01 -9.20 3.01
C ARG A 45 -18.40 -9.37 1.53
N VAL A 46 -18.41 -10.59 1.04
CA VAL A 46 -18.88 -10.90 -0.32
C VAL A 46 -20.41 -10.87 -0.34
N SER A 47 -20.97 -10.06 -1.22
CA SER A 47 -22.42 -9.90 -1.40
C SER A 47 -22.95 -10.69 -2.59
N ARG A 48 -22.16 -10.87 -3.63
CA ARG A 48 -22.54 -11.59 -4.85
C ARG A 48 -21.35 -12.32 -5.46
N THR A 49 -21.60 -13.49 -6.03
CA THR A 49 -20.65 -14.23 -6.86
C THR A 49 -21.35 -14.75 -8.11
N SER A 50 -20.62 -14.82 -9.21
CA SER A 50 -21.04 -15.48 -10.44
C SER A 50 -19.83 -16.21 -11.06
N SER A 51 -20.10 -17.25 -11.84
CA SER A 51 -19.06 -18.03 -12.54
C SER A 51 -19.42 -18.19 -13.99
N SER A 52 -18.41 -18.17 -14.83
CA SER A 52 -18.50 -18.48 -16.27
C SER A 52 -17.42 -19.48 -16.67
N THR A 53 -17.39 -19.81 -17.95
CA THR A 53 -16.32 -20.65 -18.53
C THR A 53 -14.95 -19.97 -18.49
N GLU A 54 -14.92 -18.64 -18.45
CA GLU A 54 -13.70 -17.83 -18.53
C GLU A 54 -13.17 -17.40 -17.16
N GLY A 55 -14.00 -17.50 -16.10
CA GLY A 55 -13.60 -17.09 -14.76
C GLY A 55 -14.78 -16.87 -13.82
N GLY A 56 -14.56 -16.09 -12.78
CA GLY A 56 -15.59 -15.71 -11.81
C GLY A 56 -15.63 -14.20 -11.60
N GLU A 57 -16.77 -13.71 -11.18
CA GLU A 57 -16.93 -12.33 -10.70
C GLU A 57 -17.49 -12.34 -9.28
N ALA A 58 -17.06 -11.38 -8.47
CA ALA A 58 -17.56 -11.16 -7.12
C ALA A 58 -17.74 -9.68 -6.85
N THR A 59 -18.81 -9.33 -6.13
CA THR A 59 -18.97 -8.01 -5.52
C THR A 59 -18.75 -8.17 -4.02
N ALA A 60 -17.88 -7.34 -3.45
CA ALA A 60 -17.60 -7.37 -2.02
C ALA A 60 -17.46 -5.97 -1.43
N GLU A 61 -17.91 -5.85 -0.18
CA GLU A 61 -17.66 -4.69 0.68
C GLU A 61 -16.38 -4.94 1.47
N LEU A 62 -15.46 -3.98 1.40
CA LEU A 62 -14.19 -4.00 2.13
C LEU A 62 -14.21 -2.96 3.25
N ALA A 63 -13.90 -3.39 4.47
CA ALA A 63 -13.59 -2.49 5.57
C ALA A 63 -12.10 -2.10 5.51
N LEU A 64 -11.83 -0.93 4.95
CA LEU A 64 -10.47 -0.40 4.78
C LEU A 64 -10.16 0.63 5.86
N VAL A 65 -8.87 0.72 6.23
CA VAL A 65 -8.37 1.75 7.13
C VAL A 65 -7.29 2.55 6.42
N PHE A 66 -7.45 3.87 6.43
CA PHE A 66 -6.52 4.81 5.82
C PHE A 66 -5.86 5.66 6.89
N ARG A 67 -4.61 6.03 6.66
CA ARG A 67 -4.00 7.18 7.33
C ARG A 67 -4.16 8.39 6.41
N ALA A 68 -4.68 9.47 6.98
CA ALA A 68 -4.66 10.78 6.34
C ALA A 68 -3.62 11.65 7.05
N THR A 69 -2.91 12.45 6.29
CA THR A 69 -1.95 13.44 6.81
C THR A 69 -2.37 14.83 6.36
N GLN A 70 -2.20 15.79 7.25
CA GLN A 70 -2.36 17.21 6.94
C GLN A 70 -0.98 17.82 6.74
N HIS A 71 -0.84 18.60 5.68
CA HIS A 71 0.32 19.43 5.44
C HIS A 71 -0.16 20.76 4.86
N ASP A 72 0.31 21.88 5.40
CA ASP A 72 -0.11 23.24 4.98
C ASP A 72 -1.63 23.43 4.93
N GLY A 73 -2.37 22.86 5.88
CA GLY A 73 -3.83 22.94 5.94
C GLY A 73 -4.59 21.97 5.06
N HIS A 74 -3.91 21.21 4.21
CA HIS A 74 -4.50 20.27 3.25
C HIS A 74 -4.46 18.83 3.75
N TRP A 75 -5.60 18.16 3.84
CA TRP A 75 -5.70 16.76 4.19
C TRP A 75 -5.61 15.87 2.96
N ARG A 76 -4.75 14.85 3.02
CA ARG A 76 -4.59 13.85 1.95
C ARG A 76 -4.54 12.45 2.55
N LEU A 77 -5.09 11.47 1.85
CA LEU A 77 -4.87 10.06 2.19
C LEU A 77 -3.42 9.71 1.82
N SER A 78 -2.64 9.26 2.80
CA SER A 78 -1.21 8.95 2.64
C SER A 78 -0.94 7.46 2.57
N GLU A 79 -1.65 6.66 3.37
CA GLU A 79 -1.42 5.21 3.46
C GLU A 79 -2.75 4.46 3.60
N VAL A 80 -2.75 3.19 3.17
CA VAL A 80 -3.82 2.22 3.38
C VAL A 80 -3.29 1.01 4.13
N ARG A 81 -4.07 0.51 5.08
CA ARG A 81 -3.72 -0.69 5.85
C ARG A 81 -4.01 -1.93 5.03
N THR A 82 -2.99 -2.73 4.75
CA THR A 82 -3.05 -3.94 3.93
C THR A 82 -2.80 -5.23 4.71
N GLY A 83 -2.63 -5.14 6.03
CA GLY A 83 -2.42 -6.25 6.95
C GLY A 83 -2.57 -5.82 8.40
N GLN A 84 -2.26 -6.70 9.36
CA GLN A 84 -2.40 -6.38 10.79
C GLN A 84 -1.55 -5.17 11.18
N ASP A 85 -0.26 -5.19 10.82
CA ASP A 85 0.70 -4.11 11.08
C ASP A 85 1.36 -3.60 9.78
N ARG A 86 0.73 -3.87 8.64
CA ARG A 86 1.25 -3.50 7.34
C ARG A 86 0.46 -2.35 6.73
N TRP A 87 1.19 -1.30 6.37
CA TRP A 87 0.69 -0.11 5.71
C TRP A 87 1.37 0.07 4.36
N GLU A 88 0.61 0.46 3.36
CA GLU A 88 1.13 0.76 2.03
C GLU A 88 0.86 2.22 1.69
N ARG A 89 1.87 2.89 1.18
CA ARG A 89 1.77 4.28 0.73
C ARG A 89 0.92 4.38 -0.52
N LEU A 90 -0.04 5.28 -0.51
CA LEU A 90 -0.96 5.47 -1.65
C LEU A 90 -0.27 6.10 -2.86
N ASP A 91 0.74 6.95 -2.68
CA ASP A 91 1.51 7.51 -3.79
C ASP A 91 2.31 6.43 -4.55
N LEU A 92 2.85 5.42 -3.86
CA LEU A 92 3.51 4.29 -4.50
C LEU A 92 2.51 3.37 -5.22
N LEU A 93 1.35 3.13 -4.62
CA LEU A 93 0.25 2.40 -5.27
C LEU A 93 -0.26 3.15 -6.51
N ALA A 94 -0.47 4.46 -6.40
CA ALA A 94 -0.89 5.31 -7.50
C ALA A 94 0.12 5.26 -8.66
N LYS A 95 1.41 5.39 -8.36
CA LYS A 95 2.49 5.27 -9.34
C LYS A 95 2.50 3.88 -10.00
N ALA A 96 2.36 2.80 -9.22
CA ALA A 96 2.35 1.43 -9.73
C ALA A 96 1.12 1.14 -10.62
N LEU A 97 -0.01 1.80 -10.35
CA LEU A 97 -1.27 1.64 -11.07
C LEU A 97 -1.50 2.71 -12.15
N ASN A 98 -0.58 3.65 -12.28
CA ASN A 98 -0.66 4.79 -13.20
C ASN A 98 -1.98 5.58 -13.06
N PHE A 99 -2.37 5.90 -11.82
CA PHE A 99 -3.50 6.78 -11.55
C PHE A 99 -3.08 7.97 -10.67
N GLU A 100 -3.84 9.06 -10.73
CA GLU A 100 -3.62 10.24 -9.91
C GLU A 100 -4.42 10.14 -8.60
N LEU A 101 -3.76 10.46 -7.48
CA LEU A 101 -4.45 10.60 -6.21
C LEU A 101 -5.36 11.84 -6.22
N PRO A 102 -6.53 11.78 -5.59
CA PRO A 102 -7.40 12.96 -5.47
C PRO A 102 -6.63 14.07 -4.73
N GLY A 103 -6.61 15.24 -5.35
CA GLY A 103 -5.97 16.45 -4.80
C GLY A 103 -6.90 17.23 -3.87
N ASP A 104 -6.72 18.54 -3.81
CA ASP A 104 -7.35 19.48 -2.87
C ASP A 104 -8.87 19.70 -3.07
N GLN A 105 -9.52 18.94 -3.95
CA GLN A 105 -10.96 19.05 -4.25
C GLN A 105 -11.87 18.87 -3.03
N CYS A 106 -11.33 18.32 -1.94
CA CYS A 106 -12.04 18.04 -0.71
C CYS A 106 -11.85 19.10 0.36
N ASP A 107 -11.05 20.10 0.11
CA ASP A 107 -10.82 21.20 1.04
C ASP A 107 -11.98 22.21 1.03
N ALA A 108 -12.26 22.80 2.20
CA ALA A 108 -13.22 23.87 2.27
C ALA A 108 -12.68 25.09 1.49
N PRO A 109 -13.55 25.83 0.75
CA PRO A 109 -13.13 27.08 0.13
C PRO A 109 -12.52 28.01 1.18
N ALA A 110 -11.33 28.55 0.90
CA ALA A 110 -10.56 29.38 1.83
C ALA A 110 -11.34 30.61 2.36
N GLU A 111 -12.35 31.07 1.61
CA GLU A 111 -13.18 32.23 1.95
C GLU A 111 -14.13 32.03 3.14
N PHE A 112 -14.39 30.77 3.56
CA PHE A 112 -15.33 30.45 4.65
C PHE A 112 -14.70 29.71 5.83
N ALA A 113 -13.41 29.41 5.77
CA ALA A 113 -12.76 28.64 6.81
C ALA A 113 -12.32 29.55 7.98
N ARG A 114 -13.00 29.43 9.14
CA ARG A 114 -12.38 29.85 10.40
C ARG A 114 -11.11 29.02 10.60
N THR A 115 -10.07 29.64 11.16
CA THR A 115 -8.74 29.00 11.34
C THR A 115 -8.81 27.62 12.02
N ALA A 116 -9.79 27.40 12.91
CA ALA A 116 -10.03 26.12 13.58
C ALA A 116 -10.63 25.04 12.63
N ASP A 117 -11.41 25.43 11.62
CA ASP A 117 -12.07 24.50 10.69
C ASP A 117 -11.12 24.01 9.60
N VAL A 118 -10.05 24.76 9.31
CA VAL A 118 -9.02 24.37 8.33
C VAL A 118 -8.20 23.20 8.88
N LEU A 119 -7.96 23.17 10.20
CA LEU A 119 -7.17 22.14 10.87
C LEU A 119 -7.96 20.84 11.15
N ALA A 120 -9.29 20.93 11.23
CA ALA A 120 -10.11 19.80 11.62
C ALA A 120 -10.40 18.86 10.42
N LEU A 121 -10.09 17.58 10.58
CA LEU A 121 -10.60 16.55 9.69
C LEU A 121 -12.07 16.27 10.03
N THR A 122 -12.99 16.81 9.22
CA THR A 122 -14.42 16.51 9.38
C THR A 122 -14.80 15.20 8.68
N THR A 123 -15.88 14.54 9.13
CA THR A 123 -16.40 13.33 8.44
C THR A 123 -16.75 13.63 6.97
N LYS A 124 -17.26 14.84 6.68
CA LYS A 124 -17.53 15.25 5.29
C LYS A 124 -16.26 15.28 4.45
N ARG A 125 -15.15 15.82 4.96
CA ARG A 125 -13.87 15.86 4.27
C ARG A 125 -13.27 14.47 4.13
N ALA A 126 -13.26 13.65 5.20
CA ALA A 126 -12.82 12.27 5.15
C ALA A 126 -13.59 11.44 4.10
N ARG A 127 -14.92 11.62 4.04
CA ARG A 127 -15.78 10.98 3.03
C ARG A 127 -15.41 11.43 1.61
N CYS A 128 -15.18 12.72 1.40
CA CYS A 128 -14.77 13.26 0.11
C CYS A 128 -13.43 12.63 -0.35
N LEU A 129 -12.45 12.56 0.53
CA LEU A 129 -11.13 11.95 0.24
C LEU A 129 -11.27 10.49 -0.19
N VAL A 130 -12.06 9.70 0.53
CA VAL A 130 -12.32 8.28 0.17
C VAL A 130 -13.11 8.19 -1.12
N ALA A 131 -14.17 8.98 -1.28
CA ALA A 131 -14.96 9.02 -2.51
C ALA A 131 -14.11 9.36 -3.73
N GLY A 132 -13.23 10.35 -3.62
CA GLY A 132 -12.29 10.74 -4.67
C GLY A 132 -11.31 9.64 -5.04
N LEU A 133 -10.75 8.95 -4.04
CA LEU A 133 -9.82 7.83 -4.27
C LEU A 133 -10.47 6.71 -5.10
N PHE A 134 -11.69 6.31 -4.76
CA PHE A 134 -12.39 5.21 -5.43
C PHE A 134 -13.29 5.66 -6.59
N GLY A 135 -13.59 6.96 -6.72
CA GLY A 135 -14.52 7.47 -7.74
C GLY A 135 -15.96 7.02 -7.54
N ILE A 136 -16.39 6.83 -6.30
CA ILE A 136 -17.73 6.36 -5.93
C ILE A 136 -18.36 7.29 -4.91
N SER A 137 -19.69 7.27 -4.84
CA SER A 137 -20.40 7.90 -3.73
C SER A 137 -20.25 7.03 -2.48
N VAL A 138 -19.76 7.61 -1.40
CA VAL A 138 -19.58 6.93 -0.10
C VAL A 138 -20.65 7.41 0.86
N PRO A 139 -21.48 6.51 1.44
CA PRO A 139 -22.49 6.88 2.43
C PRO A 139 -21.87 7.54 3.66
N SER A 140 -22.65 8.38 4.36
CA SER A 140 -22.14 9.13 5.53
C SER A 140 -21.79 8.23 6.71
N ASP A 141 -22.47 7.11 6.86
CA ASP A 141 -22.27 6.11 7.90
C ASP A 141 -21.15 5.10 7.58
N ALA A 142 -20.71 5.06 6.32
CA ALA A 142 -19.63 4.20 5.86
C ALA A 142 -18.23 4.74 6.20
N VAL A 143 -18.10 6.00 6.65
CA VAL A 143 -16.81 6.61 6.99
C VAL A 143 -16.78 7.02 8.46
N ARG A 144 -15.74 6.64 9.16
CA ARG A 144 -15.52 7.01 10.57
C ARG A 144 -14.07 7.47 10.77
N ILE A 145 -13.92 8.63 11.41
CA ILE A 145 -12.62 9.08 11.90
C ILE A 145 -12.39 8.38 13.24
N ARG A 146 -11.32 7.64 13.37
CA ARG A 146 -10.98 6.84 14.55
C ARG A 146 -10.09 7.60 15.52
N GLU A 147 -9.12 8.32 14.99
CA GLU A 147 -8.10 9.00 15.77
C GLU A 147 -7.59 10.19 14.99
N VAL A 148 -7.31 11.28 15.67
CA VAL A 148 -6.64 12.46 15.12
C VAL A 148 -5.50 12.80 16.08
N SER A 149 -4.27 12.77 15.57
CA SER A 149 -3.06 13.06 16.36
C SER A 149 -2.31 14.24 15.73
N PRO A 150 -2.06 15.32 16.47
CA PRO A 150 -1.21 16.40 15.99
C PRO A 150 0.24 15.92 15.91
N PHE A 151 0.93 16.28 14.84
CA PHE A 151 2.37 16.09 14.71
C PHE A 151 3.11 17.37 15.00
N GLY A 152 4.04 17.30 15.95
CA GLY A 152 5.09 18.29 16.16
C GLY A 152 4.63 19.73 16.39
N PHE A 153 4.87 20.25 17.58
CA PHE A 153 4.81 21.69 17.84
C PHE A 153 6.04 22.35 17.24
N SER A 154 6.01 22.64 15.94
CA SER A 154 6.87 23.66 15.36
C SER A 154 6.04 24.94 15.22
N LEU A 155 6.55 26.06 15.74
CA LEU A 155 5.90 27.36 15.57
C LEU A 155 5.73 27.65 14.07
N GLY A 156 4.53 27.42 13.54
CA GLY A 156 4.15 27.74 12.16
C GLY A 156 3.75 26.56 11.24
N SER A 157 3.90 25.29 11.62
CA SER A 157 3.36 24.17 10.86
C SER A 157 2.36 23.36 11.70
N SER A 158 1.15 23.24 11.22
CA SER A 158 0.09 22.45 11.84
C SER A 158 -0.03 21.10 11.10
N ASP A 159 1.00 20.28 11.21
CA ASP A 159 0.95 18.93 10.68
C ASP A 159 0.14 18.03 11.61
N ALA A 160 -0.76 17.25 11.03
CA ALA A 160 -1.58 16.30 11.78
C ALA A 160 -1.74 15.00 11.02
N SER A 161 -2.05 13.93 11.75
CA SER A 161 -2.48 12.66 11.14
C SER A 161 -3.81 12.21 11.70
N ALA A 162 -4.53 11.43 10.91
CA ALA A 162 -5.79 10.83 11.32
C ALA A 162 -5.91 9.41 10.77
N LEU A 163 -6.60 8.54 11.52
CA LEU A 163 -7.04 7.24 11.06
C LEU A 163 -8.50 7.31 10.62
N ILE A 164 -8.76 6.90 9.39
CA ILE A 164 -10.08 6.87 8.78
C ILE A 164 -10.42 5.42 8.48
N SER A 165 -11.52 4.90 9.01
CA SER A 165 -12.08 3.63 8.54
C SER A 165 -13.23 3.87 7.58
N SER A 166 -13.28 3.11 6.50
CA SER A 166 -14.34 3.20 5.49
C SER A 166 -14.78 1.83 5.00
N LEU A 167 -16.09 1.72 4.71
CA LEU A 167 -16.64 0.62 3.95
C LEU A 167 -16.70 1.02 2.48
N VAL A 168 -16.10 0.20 1.62
CA VAL A 168 -16.00 0.45 0.18
C VAL A 168 -16.46 -0.79 -0.58
N GLN A 169 -17.44 -0.64 -1.47
CA GLN A 169 -17.89 -1.72 -2.34
C GLN A 169 -17.06 -1.74 -3.62
N LEU A 170 -16.51 -2.91 -3.94
CA LEU A 170 -15.69 -3.15 -5.12
C LEU A 170 -16.18 -4.39 -5.87
N ASP A 171 -15.97 -4.41 -7.19
CA ASP A 171 -16.15 -5.56 -8.04
C ASP A 171 -14.82 -6.21 -8.35
N PHE A 172 -14.81 -7.54 -8.41
CA PHE A 172 -13.61 -8.36 -8.63
C PHE A 172 -13.85 -9.33 -9.76
N ARG A 173 -12.86 -9.47 -10.65
CA ARG A 173 -12.74 -10.60 -11.56
C ARG A 173 -11.72 -11.58 -11.02
N LEU A 174 -12.08 -12.84 -11.01
CA LEU A 174 -11.26 -13.92 -10.50
C LEU A 174 -10.92 -14.90 -11.61
N ALA A 175 -9.65 -15.25 -11.68
CA ALA A 175 -9.16 -16.33 -12.54
C ALA A 175 -9.04 -17.61 -11.73
N ARG A 176 -9.29 -18.74 -12.39
CA ARG A 176 -9.07 -20.05 -11.78
C ARG A 176 -7.67 -20.54 -12.12
N GLU A 177 -6.89 -20.78 -11.11
CA GLU A 177 -5.54 -21.32 -11.21
C GLU A 177 -5.45 -22.73 -10.60
N SER A 178 -4.31 -23.42 -10.76
CA SER A 178 -4.10 -24.77 -10.21
C SER A 178 -4.28 -24.86 -8.69
N ARG A 179 -4.05 -23.77 -7.97
CA ARG A 179 -4.17 -23.68 -6.49
C ARG A 179 -5.48 -23.09 -6.00
N GLY A 180 -6.41 -22.77 -6.90
CA GLY A 180 -7.70 -22.19 -6.56
C GLY A 180 -8.00 -20.89 -7.31
N TRP A 181 -8.87 -20.06 -6.73
CA TRP A 181 -9.26 -18.79 -7.30
C TRP A 181 -8.30 -17.68 -6.88
N THR A 182 -7.89 -16.83 -7.84
CA THR A 182 -7.06 -15.64 -7.62
C THR A 182 -7.75 -14.41 -8.21
N VAL A 183 -7.58 -13.26 -7.58
CA VAL A 183 -8.10 -12.00 -8.15
C VAL A 183 -7.22 -11.58 -9.32
N ALA A 184 -7.83 -11.40 -10.48
CA ALA A 184 -7.16 -10.93 -11.69
C ALA A 184 -7.30 -9.42 -11.87
N SER A 185 -8.49 -8.87 -11.59
CA SER A 185 -8.72 -7.42 -11.69
C SER A 185 -9.77 -6.95 -10.69
N VAL A 186 -9.72 -5.66 -10.39
CA VAL A 186 -10.62 -4.96 -9.48
C VAL A 186 -11.20 -3.72 -10.17
N ARG A 187 -12.42 -3.38 -9.80
CA ARG A 187 -13.09 -2.16 -10.25
C ARG A 187 -13.85 -1.51 -9.10
N SER A 188 -13.84 -0.18 -9.08
CA SER A 188 -14.70 0.61 -8.19
C SER A 188 -15.71 1.40 -9.00
N GLY A 189 -17.01 1.21 -8.72
CA GLY A 189 -18.10 1.86 -9.43
C GLY A 189 -18.02 1.60 -10.94
N ASP A 190 -18.13 2.67 -11.73
CA ASP A 190 -18.13 2.63 -13.20
C ASP A 190 -16.75 2.84 -13.84
N ARG A 191 -15.67 2.81 -13.02
CA ARG A 191 -14.29 2.94 -13.53
C ARG A 191 -13.87 1.70 -14.32
N ASP A 192 -12.80 1.84 -15.10
CA ASP A 192 -12.18 0.72 -15.81
C ASP A 192 -11.64 -0.34 -14.85
N TRP A 193 -11.55 -1.57 -15.35
CA TRP A 193 -10.95 -2.68 -14.63
C TRP A 193 -9.44 -2.51 -14.51
N ILE A 194 -8.92 -2.62 -13.30
CA ILE A 194 -7.49 -2.54 -12.99
C ILE A 194 -6.97 -3.97 -12.80
N ASP A 195 -5.98 -4.38 -13.60
CA ASP A 195 -5.29 -5.66 -13.42
C ASP A 195 -4.40 -5.62 -12.15
N VAL A 196 -4.64 -6.53 -11.23
CA VAL A 196 -3.93 -6.57 -9.95
C VAL A 196 -2.80 -7.60 -9.90
N ARG A 197 -2.66 -8.44 -10.93
CA ARG A 197 -1.67 -9.53 -10.95
C ARG A 197 -0.23 -9.03 -10.90
N GLY A 198 0.05 -7.90 -11.51
CA GLY A 198 1.37 -7.26 -11.51
C GLY A 198 1.60 -6.22 -10.41
N ILE A 199 0.57 -5.86 -9.63
CA ILE A 199 0.65 -4.74 -8.67
C ILE A 199 1.74 -4.94 -7.63
N ALA A 200 1.85 -6.12 -7.03
CA ALA A 200 2.84 -6.38 -5.99
C ALA A 200 4.27 -6.12 -6.50
N ALA A 201 4.59 -6.62 -7.70
CA ALA A 201 5.88 -6.39 -8.33
C ALA A 201 6.11 -4.91 -8.69
N ALA A 202 5.09 -4.22 -9.19
CA ALA A 202 5.19 -2.79 -9.53
C ALA A 202 5.37 -1.91 -8.29
N VAL A 203 4.67 -2.24 -7.19
CA VAL A 203 4.84 -1.57 -5.88
C VAL A 203 6.24 -1.81 -5.33
N ASP A 204 6.74 -3.05 -5.34
CA ASP A 204 8.09 -3.37 -4.89
C ASP A 204 9.14 -2.66 -5.74
N GLN A 205 8.96 -2.56 -7.05
CA GLN A 205 9.87 -1.79 -7.90
C GLN A 205 9.86 -0.30 -7.56
N SER A 206 8.69 0.29 -7.29
CA SER A 206 8.57 1.68 -6.85
C SER A 206 9.23 1.92 -5.49
N LYS A 207 9.08 0.97 -4.55
CA LYS A 207 9.75 0.99 -3.25
C LYS A 207 11.27 0.90 -3.38
N ARG A 208 11.78 0.03 -4.28
CA ARG A 208 13.22 -0.07 -4.55
C ARG A 208 13.79 1.23 -5.08
N SER A 209 13.12 1.87 -6.04
CA SER A 209 13.53 3.17 -6.56
C SER A 209 13.60 4.20 -5.45
N MET A 210 12.54 4.29 -4.63
CA MET A 210 12.47 5.22 -3.51
C MET A 210 13.58 4.98 -2.47
N ALA A 211 13.83 3.72 -2.10
CA ALA A 211 14.91 3.38 -1.16
C ALA A 211 16.29 3.78 -1.71
N SER A 212 16.52 3.56 -3.01
CA SER A 212 17.76 3.99 -3.68
C SER A 212 17.94 5.51 -3.64
N ASP A 213 16.87 6.27 -3.92
CA ASP A 213 16.88 7.72 -3.86
C ASP A 213 17.15 8.22 -2.43
N GLU A 214 16.53 7.62 -1.42
CA GLU A 214 16.72 7.97 0.00
C GLU A 214 18.14 7.65 0.47
N LEU A 215 18.68 6.48 0.13
CA LEU A 215 20.08 6.12 0.43
C LEU A 215 21.06 7.10 -0.23
N SER A 216 20.77 7.52 -1.46
CA SER A 216 21.57 8.51 -2.17
C SER A 216 21.55 9.88 -1.49
N LEU A 217 20.38 10.32 -0.96
CA LEU A 217 20.26 11.56 -0.20
C LEU A 217 21.06 11.49 1.12
N ILE A 218 21.00 10.37 1.84
CA ILE A 218 21.76 10.16 3.07
C ILE A 218 23.27 10.14 2.75
N ALA A 219 23.69 9.49 1.67
CA ALA A 219 25.07 9.45 1.22
C ALA A 219 25.62 10.85 0.91
N GLN A 220 24.86 11.67 0.18
CA GLN A 220 25.22 13.06 -0.10
C GLN A 220 25.34 13.90 1.18
N ALA A 221 24.47 13.67 2.16
CA ALA A 221 24.55 14.34 3.45
C ALA A 221 25.80 13.92 4.24
N LEU A 222 26.18 12.64 4.18
CA LEU A 222 27.42 12.12 4.78
C LEU A 222 28.67 12.72 4.14
N ASP A 223 28.68 12.88 2.81
CA ASP A 223 29.80 13.48 2.10
C ASP A 223 29.97 14.96 2.47
N LYS A 224 28.88 15.71 2.61
CA LYS A 224 28.92 17.09 3.13
C LYS A 224 29.41 17.14 4.57
N TYR A 225 28.91 16.25 5.44
CA TYR A 225 29.37 16.14 6.83
C TYR A 225 30.88 15.88 6.89
N ARG A 226 31.38 14.92 6.07
CA ARG A 226 32.84 14.65 5.98
C ARG A 226 33.63 15.84 5.49
N SER A 227 33.11 16.57 4.49
CA SER A 227 33.78 17.79 4.00
C SER A 227 33.98 18.81 5.10
N ASP A 228 32.98 18.95 5.99
CA ASP A 228 33.04 19.94 7.08
C ASP A 228 33.81 19.48 8.32
N ARG A 229 33.80 18.16 8.61
CA ARG A 229 34.32 17.58 9.85
C ARG A 229 35.63 16.79 9.66
N GLY A 230 35.96 16.42 8.42
CA GLY A 230 37.15 15.63 8.09
C GLY A 230 36.97 14.12 8.22
N PHE A 231 35.83 13.63 8.71
CA PHE A 231 35.53 12.22 8.91
C PHE A 231 34.03 11.95 8.75
N TYR A 232 33.63 10.69 8.51
CA TYR A 232 32.26 10.26 8.52
C TYR A 232 31.74 10.03 9.95
N VAL A 233 30.42 10.01 10.12
CA VAL A 233 29.80 9.67 11.40
C VAL A 233 30.20 8.26 11.82
N VAL A 234 30.89 8.12 12.94
CA VAL A 234 31.38 6.81 13.45
C VAL A 234 30.28 6.21 14.34
N SER A 235 29.52 5.28 13.82
CA SER A 235 28.44 4.57 14.51
C SER A 235 27.97 3.36 13.72
N ASP A 236 27.28 2.45 14.42
CA ASP A 236 26.46 1.37 13.85
C ASP A 236 24.95 1.60 14.12
N LYS A 237 24.58 2.79 14.66
CA LYS A 237 23.21 3.12 15.04
C LYS A 237 22.64 4.18 14.12
N GLU A 238 21.48 3.89 13.51
CA GLU A 238 20.73 4.81 12.67
C GLU A 238 20.36 6.11 13.41
N SER A 239 19.99 6.03 14.69
CA SER A 239 19.63 7.20 15.49
C SER A 239 20.80 8.21 15.61
N VAL A 240 22.02 7.73 15.81
CA VAL A 240 23.22 8.58 15.88
C VAL A 240 23.48 9.23 14.51
N LEU A 241 23.31 8.47 13.40
CA LEU A 241 23.41 9.03 12.06
C LEU A 241 22.42 10.19 11.85
N VAL A 242 21.15 9.97 12.19
CA VAL A 242 20.11 11.00 12.07
C VAL A 242 20.43 12.25 12.88
N ASP A 243 20.85 12.10 14.13
CA ASP A 243 21.18 13.20 15.03
C ASP A 243 22.35 14.07 14.50
N HIS A 244 23.29 13.47 13.77
CA HIS A 244 24.43 14.20 13.18
C HIS A 244 24.10 14.86 11.84
N LEU A 245 23.17 14.27 11.07
CA LEU A 245 22.83 14.77 9.74
C LEU A 245 21.67 15.75 9.74
N SER A 246 20.68 15.56 10.60
CA SER A 246 19.48 16.41 10.62
C SER A 246 19.56 17.49 11.68
N PRO A 247 19.09 18.72 11.41
CA PRO A 247 18.57 19.22 10.12
C PRO A 247 19.64 19.82 9.19
N THR A 248 20.93 19.83 9.59
CA THR A 248 21.98 20.63 8.95
C THR A 248 22.33 20.13 7.55
N TYR A 249 22.51 18.83 7.38
CA TYR A 249 22.93 18.20 6.14
C TYR A 249 21.76 17.50 5.42
N LEU A 250 20.73 17.12 6.19
CA LEU A 250 19.54 16.47 5.70
C LEU A 250 18.30 17.21 6.22
N THR A 251 17.57 17.89 5.35
CA THR A 251 16.42 18.74 5.71
C THR A 251 15.22 17.96 6.23
N ARG A 252 15.09 16.69 5.83
CA ARG A 252 14.05 15.78 6.33
C ARG A 252 14.67 14.61 7.07
N VAL A 253 14.03 14.15 8.13
CA VAL A 253 14.43 12.94 8.85
C VAL A 253 14.04 11.70 8.04
N ILE A 254 15.02 10.88 7.66
CA ILE A 254 14.83 9.59 6.99
C ILE A 254 15.33 8.51 7.95
N ARG A 255 14.41 7.70 8.49
CA ARG A 255 14.74 6.66 9.48
C ARG A 255 14.46 5.25 8.96
N VAL A 256 13.37 5.10 8.21
CA VAL A 256 12.89 3.80 7.75
C VAL A 256 12.81 3.77 6.24
N ASP A 257 13.05 2.61 5.71
CA ASP A 257 12.90 2.34 4.29
C ASP A 257 11.40 2.23 3.87
N PRO A 258 11.07 2.15 2.58
CA PRO A 258 9.69 2.03 2.10
C PRO A 258 8.95 0.76 2.54
N TRP A 259 9.64 -0.22 3.14
CA TRP A 259 9.05 -1.40 3.78
C TRP A 259 8.92 -1.24 5.30
N HIS A 260 9.08 0.02 5.83
CA HIS A 260 8.98 0.41 7.24
C HIS A 260 10.03 -0.24 8.16
N ARG A 261 11.22 -0.54 7.64
CA ARG A 261 12.35 -1.06 8.41
C ARG A 261 13.43 0.00 8.56
N PRO A 262 14.13 0.07 9.70
CA PRO A 262 15.26 0.99 9.84
C PRO A 262 16.33 0.75 8.78
N TYR A 263 16.85 1.83 8.21
CA TYR A 263 18.07 1.75 7.40
C TYR A 263 19.23 1.29 8.27
N GLN A 264 20.02 0.36 7.76
CA GLN A 264 21.25 -0.06 8.43
C GLN A 264 22.39 0.87 8.06
N TYR A 265 23.13 1.30 9.07
CA TYR A 265 24.32 2.13 8.92
C TYR A 265 25.49 1.52 9.66
N GLU A 266 26.64 1.48 9.02
CA GLU A 266 27.92 1.09 9.59
C GLU A 266 28.95 2.14 9.13
N GLY A 267 29.36 3.04 10.04
CA GLY A 267 30.27 4.15 9.76
C GLY A 267 31.57 4.04 10.51
N GLN A 268 32.67 4.31 9.80
CA GLN A 268 34.02 4.48 10.29
C GLN A 268 34.53 5.85 9.87
N GLN A 269 35.68 6.31 10.37
CA GLN A 269 36.21 7.65 10.05
C GLN A 269 36.36 7.89 8.54
N THR A 270 36.77 6.88 7.78
CA THR A 270 37.13 7.01 6.36
C THR A 270 36.16 6.37 5.39
N GLN A 271 35.26 5.54 5.89
CA GLN A 271 34.32 4.77 5.05
C GLN A 271 32.99 4.55 5.78
N TYR A 272 31.95 4.22 5.01
CA TYR A 272 30.65 3.82 5.53
C TYR A 272 29.95 2.80 4.63
N SER A 273 28.95 2.14 5.21
CA SER A 273 27.98 1.31 4.48
C SER A 273 26.57 1.72 4.92
N LEU A 274 25.71 1.98 3.95
CA LEU A 274 24.26 2.23 4.13
C LEU A 274 23.49 1.12 3.42
N ARG A 275 22.43 0.62 4.05
CA ARG A 275 21.66 -0.51 3.48
C ARG A 275 20.18 -0.41 3.81
N SER A 276 19.32 -0.73 2.82
CA SER A 276 17.96 -1.23 3.03
C SER A 276 17.96 -2.74 2.83
N LEU A 277 17.24 -3.46 3.69
CA LEU A 277 17.10 -4.92 3.61
C LEU A 277 16.07 -5.37 2.55
N GLY A 278 15.55 -4.44 1.74
CA GLY A 278 14.62 -4.76 0.67
C GLY A 278 13.30 -5.42 1.15
N PRO A 279 12.54 -6.03 0.24
CA PRO A 279 11.23 -6.60 0.56
C PRO A 279 11.27 -7.79 1.51
N ASP A 280 12.31 -8.63 1.49
CA ASP A 280 12.37 -9.83 2.34
C ASP A 280 12.85 -9.53 3.78
N GLY A 281 13.49 -8.36 4.01
CA GLY A 281 13.98 -7.91 5.30
C GLY A 281 15.13 -8.74 5.87
N LYS A 282 15.84 -9.47 5.05
CA LYS A 282 16.97 -10.31 5.44
C LYS A 282 18.26 -9.72 4.91
N PRO A 283 19.32 -9.61 5.74
CA PRO A 283 20.59 -9.10 5.29
C PRO A 283 21.30 -10.10 4.36
N ASN A 284 22.09 -9.56 3.43
CA ASN A 284 22.91 -10.29 2.47
C ASN A 284 22.12 -11.15 1.48
N THR A 285 20.96 -10.67 1.07
CA THR A 285 20.16 -11.24 -0.01
C THR A 285 20.27 -10.39 -1.28
N GLY A 286 19.79 -10.92 -2.41
CA GLY A 286 19.91 -10.24 -3.71
C GLY A 286 18.97 -9.02 -3.86
N ASP A 287 18.11 -8.79 -2.89
CA ASP A 287 17.17 -7.68 -2.86
C ASP A 287 17.60 -6.52 -1.95
N ASP A 288 18.74 -6.66 -1.25
CA ASP A 288 19.38 -5.57 -0.52
C ASP A 288 19.74 -4.40 -1.46
N ILE A 289 19.49 -3.18 -1.00
CA ILE A 289 19.95 -1.96 -1.68
C ILE A 289 21.05 -1.36 -0.83
N VAL A 290 22.27 -1.28 -1.40
CA VAL A 290 23.46 -0.92 -0.62
C VAL A 290 24.20 0.24 -1.30
N VAL A 291 24.57 1.25 -0.49
CA VAL A 291 25.47 2.34 -0.86
C VAL A 291 26.69 2.27 0.05
N LYS A 292 27.86 2.33 -0.51
CA LYS A 292 29.15 2.31 0.19
C LYS A 292 30.08 3.38 -0.38
N ASN A 293 30.96 3.85 0.48
CA ASN A 293 32.11 4.67 0.07
C ASN A 293 33.39 3.95 0.43
#